data_ea0c15bf250b0129fe0b5ebde8bf89ef
#
_entry.id   ea0c15bf250b0129fe0b5ebde8bf89ef
#
_cell.length_a   1.000
_cell.length_b   1.000
_cell.length_c   1.000
_cell.angle_alpha   90.00
_cell.angle_beta   90.00
_cell.angle_gamma   90.00
#
_symmetry.space_group_name_H-M   'P 1'
#
loop_
_entity.id
_entity.type
_entity.pdbx_description
1 polymer ?
#
loop_
_entity_poly.entity_id
_entity_poly.type
_entity_poly.pdbx_seq_one_letter_code
_entity_poly.pdbx_strand_id
1 'polypeptide(L)' 'MRSVVSPADGQALEGRITRLEEKSAFSEDLLEQLNEVIVRQQGQIDLLVREVTRLKQQAVASEAPGFRSLRDEMPPHY' A
#
# COMPACT_ATOMS: atom_id res chain seq x y z
N MET A 1 12.70 22.92 46.35
CA MET A 1 12.78 21.90 46.77
C MET A 1 12.75 21.03 45.82
N ARG A 2 13.02 20.19 45.83
CA ARG A 2 13.01 19.40 44.98
C ARG A 2 12.11 18.51 45.12
N SER A 3 11.50 18.11 44.18
CA SER A 3 10.59 17.12 44.40
C SER A 3 11.29 15.85 44.45
N VAL A 4 10.88 15.04 45.26
CA VAL A 4 11.47 13.74 45.42
C VAL A 4 10.47 12.75 44.93
N VAL A 5 10.86 12.01 43.92
CA VAL A 5 10.01 10.95 43.44
C VAL A 5 10.19 9.75 44.33
N SER A 6 9.11 9.26 44.89
CA SER A 6 9.19 8.08 45.72
C SER A 6 9.51 6.86 44.88
N PRO A 7 10.04 5.80 45.48
CA PRO A 7 10.29 4.58 44.73
C PRO A 7 9.06 4.03 44.03
N ALA A 8 7.89 4.17 44.64
CA ALA A 8 6.66 3.70 44.01
C ALA A 8 6.35 4.52 42.76
N ASP A 9 6.56 5.84 42.84
CA ASP A 9 6.34 6.71 41.72
C ASP A 9 7.32 6.41 40.59
N GLY A 10 8.58 6.14 40.96
CA GLY A 10 9.58 5.81 39.97
C GLY A 10 9.25 4.52 39.26
N GLN A 11 8.77 3.53 40.03
CA GLN A 11 8.39 2.25 39.45
C GLN A 11 7.18 2.40 38.53
N ALA A 12 6.24 3.23 38.92
CA ALA A 12 5.06 3.48 38.09
C ALA A 12 5.45 4.12 36.76
N LEU A 13 6.37 5.08 36.84
CA LEU A 13 6.86 5.71 35.63
C LEU A 13 7.61 4.75 34.72
N GLU A 14 8.46 3.92 35.34
CA GLU A 14 9.18 2.93 34.55
C GLU A 14 8.23 1.97 33.87
N GLY A 15 7.18 1.57 34.57
CA GLY A 15 6.17 0.70 33.96
C GLY A 15 5.46 1.34 32.79
N ARG A 16 5.18 2.63 32.94
CA ARG A 16 4.53 3.36 31.85
C ARG A 16 5.43 3.51 30.66
N ILE A 17 6.70 3.81 30.91
CA ILE A 17 7.66 3.93 29.84
C ILE A 17 7.83 2.59 29.11
N THR A 18 7.92 1.52 29.89
CA THR A 18 8.06 0.19 29.28
C THR A 18 6.86 -0.13 28.39
N ARG A 19 5.66 0.18 28.86
CA ARG A 19 4.47 -0.06 28.04
C ARG A 19 4.47 0.79 26.78
N LEU A 20 4.91 2.03 26.90
CA LEU A 20 5.00 2.90 25.72
C LEU A 20 6.03 2.39 24.75
N GLU A 21 7.15 1.91 25.26
CA GLU A 21 8.19 1.34 24.40
C GLU A 21 7.69 0.09 23.67
N GLU A 22 6.93 -0.73 24.39
CA GLU A 22 6.36 -1.92 23.77
C GLU A 22 5.36 -1.57 22.69
N LYS A 23 4.51 -0.57 22.95
CA LYS A 23 3.55 -0.14 21.98
C LYS A 23 4.24 0.48 20.76
N SER A 24 5.29 1.24 21.03
CA SER A 24 6.05 1.86 19.96
C SER A 24 6.70 0.81 19.07
N ALA A 25 7.30 -0.20 19.69
CA ALA A 25 7.93 -1.28 18.93
C ALA A 25 6.89 -2.03 18.10
N PHE A 26 5.74 -2.29 18.68
CA PHE A 26 4.67 -2.97 17.95
C PHE A 26 4.19 -2.13 16.78
N SER A 27 4.04 -0.82 17.00
CA SER A 27 3.61 0.08 15.94
C SER A 27 4.62 0.15 14.81
N GLU A 28 5.90 0.18 15.16
CA GLU A 28 6.95 0.22 14.15
C GLU A 28 6.95 -1.06 13.32
N ASP A 29 6.78 -2.20 13.97
CA ASP A 29 6.68 -3.46 13.25
C ASP A 29 5.50 -3.45 12.31
N LEU A 30 4.36 -2.98 12.78
CA LEU A 30 3.16 -2.94 11.97
C LEU A 30 3.35 -2.02 10.77
N LEU A 31 3.96 -0.88 10.99
CA LEU A 31 4.24 0.05 9.90
C LEU A 31 5.17 -0.58 8.86
N GLU A 32 6.16 -1.33 9.32
CA GLU A 32 7.05 -2.02 8.39
C GLU A 32 6.29 -3.03 7.57
N GLN A 33 5.44 -3.81 8.22
CA GLN A 33 4.66 -4.82 7.51
C GLN A 33 3.72 -4.19 6.51
N LEU A 34 3.06 -3.10 6.91
CA LEU A 34 2.17 -2.38 6.01
C LEU A 34 2.93 -1.81 4.82
N ASN A 35 4.13 -1.30 5.08
CA ASN A 35 4.95 -0.76 4.03
C ASN A 35 5.35 -1.85 3.02
N GLU A 36 5.66 -3.04 3.52
CA GLU A 36 5.97 -4.16 2.64
C GLU A 36 4.79 -4.54 1.78
N VAL A 37 3.59 -4.52 2.36
CA VAL A 37 2.37 -4.80 1.62
C VAL A 37 2.17 -3.77 0.52
N ILE A 38 2.38 -2.50 0.85
CA ILE A 38 2.21 -1.41 -0.12
C ILE A 38 3.19 -1.58 -1.28
N VAL A 39 4.44 -1.87 -0.97
CA VAL A 39 5.44 -2.05 -2.02
C VAL A 39 5.07 -3.23 -2.91
N ARG A 40 4.62 -4.32 -2.32
CA ARG A 40 4.23 -5.50 -3.08
C ARG A 40 3.03 -5.20 -3.97
N GLN A 41 2.04 -4.51 -3.41
CA GLN A 41 0.85 -4.15 -4.18
C GLN A 41 1.20 -3.20 -5.32
N GLN A 42 2.09 -2.26 -5.06
CA GLN A 42 2.51 -1.35 -6.11
C GLN A 42 3.18 -2.12 -7.26
N GLY A 43 3.98 -3.11 -6.92
CA GLY A 43 4.58 -3.97 -7.93
C GLY A 43 3.55 -4.72 -8.74
N GLN A 44 2.52 -5.24 -8.07
CA GLN A 44 1.44 -5.94 -8.75
C GLN A 44 0.66 -5.00 -9.67
N ILE A 45 0.42 -3.78 -9.21
CA ILE A 45 -0.28 -2.79 -10.01
C ILE A 45 0.54 -2.48 -11.25
N ASP A 46 1.84 -2.28 -11.09
CA ASP A 46 2.71 -2.00 -12.22
C ASP A 46 2.68 -3.12 -13.26
N LEU A 47 2.70 -4.35 -12.79
CA LEU A 47 2.63 -5.50 -13.69
C LEU A 47 1.30 -5.53 -14.43
N LEU A 48 0.21 -5.25 -13.72
CA LEU A 48 -1.10 -5.24 -14.34
C LEU A 48 -1.22 -4.13 -15.38
N VAL A 49 -0.66 -2.97 -15.07
CA VAL A 49 -0.68 -1.85 -16.02
C VAL A 49 0.09 -2.24 -17.28
N ARG A 50 1.24 -2.88 -17.13
CA ARG A 50 2.01 -3.32 -18.29
C ARG A 50 1.24 -4.35 -19.11
N GLU A 51 0.57 -5.26 -18.40
CA GLU A 51 -0.19 -6.30 -19.09
C GLU A 51 -1.36 -5.72 -19.86
N VAL A 52 -2.08 -4.78 -19.25
CA VAL A 52 -3.19 -4.11 -19.92
C VAL A 52 -2.69 -3.35 -21.15
N THR A 53 -1.57 -2.64 -20.98
CA THR A 53 -0.98 -1.91 -22.09
C THR A 53 -0.59 -2.84 -23.23
N ARG A 54 0.03 -3.97 -22.88
CA ARG A 54 0.43 -4.96 -23.89
C ARG A 54 -0.79 -5.52 -24.62
N LEU A 55 -1.84 -5.82 -23.88
CA LEU A 55 -3.05 -6.35 -24.50
C LEU A 55 -3.71 -5.32 -25.40
N LYS A 56 -3.70 -4.06 -25.01
CA LYS A 56 -4.26 -3.01 -25.85
C LYS A 56 -3.47 -2.87 -27.14
N GLN A 57 -2.16 -2.90 -27.06
CA GLN A 57 -1.31 -2.81 -28.24
C GLN A 57 -1.52 -4.02 -29.13
N GLN A 58 -1.66 -5.19 -28.53
CA GLN A 58 -1.88 -6.41 -29.29
C GLN A 58 -3.23 -6.35 -30.02
N ALA A 59 -4.26 -5.86 -29.35
CA ALA A 59 -5.57 -5.74 -29.96
C ALA A 59 -5.53 -4.78 -31.14
N VAL A 60 -4.85 -3.65 -30.98
CA VAL A 60 -4.74 -2.69 -32.06
C VAL A 60 -3.97 -3.29 -33.24
N ALA A 61 -2.88 -3.99 -32.95
CA ALA A 61 -2.06 -4.56 -34.01
C ALA A 61 -2.78 -5.64 -34.78
N SER A 62 -3.71 -6.35 -34.14
CA SER A 62 -4.40 -7.45 -34.80
C SER A 62 -5.74 -7.04 -35.41
N GLU A 63 -6.09 -5.74 -35.36
CA GLU A 63 -7.33 -5.29 -35.95
C GLU A 63 -7.27 -5.39 -37.45
N ALA A 64 -8.23 -6.12 -38.04
CA ALA A 64 -8.41 -6.12 -39.48
C ALA A 64 -9.26 -4.94 -39.87
N PRO A 65 -9.17 -4.51 -41.17
CA PRO A 65 -9.96 -3.39 -41.62
C PRO A 65 -11.45 -3.54 -41.34
N GLY A 66 -12.00 -4.72 -41.53
CA GLY A 66 -13.41 -4.96 -41.27
C GLY A 66 -13.72 -4.84 -39.77
N PHE A 67 -12.82 -5.34 -38.96
CA PHE A 67 -12.99 -5.26 -37.52
C PHE A 67 -12.96 -3.81 -37.07
N ARG A 68 -12.06 -3.03 -37.64
CA ARG A 68 -11.95 -1.64 -37.29
C ARG A 68 -13.23 -0.87 -37.68
N SER A 69 -13.78 -1.20 -38.84
CA SER A 69 -15.00 -0.58 -39.28
C SER A 69 -16.13 -0.86 -38.30
N LEU A 70 -16.20 -2.09 -37.83
CA LEU A 70 -17.22 -2.48 -36.88
C LEU A 70 -17.10 -1.69 -35.58
N ARG A 71 -15.86 -1.51 -35.13
CA ARG A 71 -15.63 -0.74 -33.92
C ARG A 71 -16.04 0.71 -34.10
N ASP A 72 -15.77 1.26 -35.24
CA ASP A 72 -16.14 2.65 -35.53
C ASP A 72 -17.65 2.83 -35.52
N GLU A 73 -18.39 1.79 -35.89
CA GLU A 73 -19.82 1.86 -35.89
C GLU A 73 -20.44 1.67 -34.53
N MET A 74 -19.67 1.16 -33.60
CA MET A 74 -20.20 0.93 -32.26
C MET A 74 -20.35 2.24 -31.54
N PRO A 75 -21.48 2.46 -30.88
CA PRO A 75 -21.64 3.68 -30.11
C PRO A 75 -20.74 3.64 -28.89
N PRO A 76 -20.27 4.80 -28.48
CA PRO A 76 -19.48 4.84 -27.26
C PRO A 76 -20.33 4.48 -26.08
N HIS A 77 -19.71 3.72 -25.19
CA HIS A 77 -20.42 3.39 -24.07
C HIS A 77 -19.83 3.95 -22.96
N TYR A 78 -20.10 4.74 -22.43
CA TYR A 78 -19.60 5.16 -21.20
C TYR A 78 -20.26 6.30 -20.74
#